data_61f169537b0ff071803321cfea7e2ca3
#
_entry.id   61f169537b0ff071803321cfea7e2ca3
#
_cell.length_a   1.000
_cell.length_b   1.000
_cell.length_c   1.000
_cell.angle_alpha   90.00
_cell.angle_beta   90.00
_cell.angle_gamma   90.00
#
_symmetry.space_group_name_H-M   'P 1'
#
loop_
_entity.id
_entity.type
_entity.pdbx_description
1 polymer ?
#
loop_
_entity_poly.entity_id
_entity_poly.type
_entity_poly.pdbx_seq_one_letter_code
_entity_poly.pdbx_strand_id
1 'polypeptide(L)'
;MQVDGNLNVTVDGQACASMEQRDKILKSYNENNVALSFDEVANANQARIRELIQGKNIVYIYHNQVDARGDKPASENEVFNACAEAIEEIHKLVRKLTIYVSTPKFFITADHGFLYKRDRLQEFDKVSYPKDKCLYTNKRFLITEDAVNEQGIMARTMAYLNKLYVDTPVGADIFKVAGGGQNYVHGGTSLQEMIVPVIELITNTRGVAYDYVDVVLTSVTRKVTNLITYFDFIQTERVTDTMKARSIVAYFTTEDGEKISFDVPMIANSREEAPEKRTFHEKFTLKSREYKYGDKYYLVLADANDEKNILKQYEFMIDIAFVDDFGF
;
A
#
# COMPACT_ATOMS: atom_id res chain seq x y z
N MET A 1 15.21 15.42 20.32
CA MET A 1 14.63 14.18 20.85
C MET A 1 15.50 13.68 21.99
N GLN A 2 14.93 13.20 23.08
CA GLN A 2 15.61 12.63 24.24
C GLN A 2 14.79 11.45 24.78
N VAL A 3 15.47 10.50 25.43
CA VAL A 3 14.85 9.36 26.11
C VAL A 3 15.23 9.45 27.59
N ASP A 4 14.25 9.40 28.47
CA ASP A 4 14.48 9.42 29.93
C ASP A 4 14.77 8.02 30.50
N GLY A 5 15.10 7.96 31.80
CA GLY A 5 15.40 6.70 32.47
C GLY A 5 14.23 5.70 32.55
N ASN A 6 13.00 6.12 32.25
CA ASN A 6 11.83 5.29 32.15
C ASN A 6 11.49 4.94 30.68
N LEU A 7 12.39 5.22 29.75
CA LEU A 7 12.25 5.03 28.30
C LEU A 7 11.14 5.86 27.68
N ASN A 8 10.71 6.96 28.31
CA ASN A 8 9.78 7.89 27.66
C ASN A 8 10.53 8.77 26.67
N VAL A 9 9.97 8.87 25.48
CA VAL A 9 10.53 9.71 24.42
C VAL A 9 9.93 11.11 24.48
N THR A 10 10.81 12.11 24.42
CA THR A 10 10.41 13.52 24.35
C THR A 10 11.06 14.22 23.17
N VAL A 11 10.38 15.22 22.63
CA VAL A 11 10.90 16.15 21.63
C VAL A 11 10.81 17.56 22.22
N ASP A 12 11.96 18.23 22.36
CA ASP A 12 12.07 19.55 22.99
C ASP A 12 11.40 19.62 24.38
N GLY A 13 11.59 18.54 25.18
CA GLY A 13 11.03 18.40 26.51
C GLY A 13 9.52 18.05 26.57
N GLN A 14 8.87 17.87 25.42
CA GLN A 14 7.44 17.53 25.33
C GLN A 14 7.27 16.05 25.00
N ALA A 15 6.35 15.36 25.67
CA ALA A 15 5.99 13.97 25.36
C ALA A 15 5.41 13.84 23.95
N CYS A 16 5.71 12.75 23.23
CA CYS A 16 5.32 12.55 21.82
C CYS A 16 4.68 11.17 21.53
N ALA A 17 4.25 10.46 22.55
CA ALA A 17 3.71 9.10 22.42
C ALA A 17 2.33 9.07 21.73
N SER A 18 1.45 10.04 22.04
CA SER A 18 0.09 10.10 21.49
C SER A 18 -0.02 11.08 20.32
N MET A 19 -1.04 10.90 19.48
CA MET A 19 -1.37 11.82 18.39
C MET A 19 -1.57 13.26 18.91
N GLU A 20 -2.30 13.43 20.00
CA GLU A 20 -2.53 14.73 20.63
C GLU A 20 -1.22 15.42 21.07
N GLN A 21 -0.30 14.65 21.64
CA GLN A 21 1.01 15.15 22.04
C GLN A 21 1.86 15.58 20.82
N ARG A 22 1.83 14.78 19.74
CA ARG A 22 2.50 15.12 18.47
C ARG A 22 1.90 16.38 17.84
N ASP A 23 0.57 16.53 17.87
CA ASP A 23 -0.10 17.73 17.38
C ASP A 23 0.32 18.99 18.19
N LYS A 24 0.41 18.87 19.51
CA LYS A 24 0.93 19.97 20.37
C LYS A 24 2.36 20.36 20.01
N ILE A 25 3.24 19.38 19.78
CA ILE A 25 4.62 19.62 19.34
C ILE A 25 4.65 20.36 17.99
N LEU A 26 3.88 19.89 17.00
CA LEU A 26 3.80 20.54 15.70
C LEU A 26 3.30 21.98 15.80
N LYS A 27 2.30 22.24 16.62
CA LYS A 27 1.77 23.57 16.88
C LYS A 27 2.72 24.47 17.64
N SER A 28 3.63 23.92 18.45
CA SER A 28 4.67 24.73 19.12
C SER A 28 5.68 25.33 18.15
N TYR A 29 5.90 24.71 17.00
CA TYR A 29 6.73 25.29 15.92
C TYR A 29 5.96 26.29 15.07
N ASN A 30 4.69 26.04 14.81
CA ASN A 30 3.78 26.95 14.11
C ASN A 30 2.33 26.57 14.42
N GLU A 31 1.51 27.51 14.88
CA GLU A 31 0.12 27.31 15.24
C GLU A 31 -0.74 26.77 14.09
N ASN A 32 -0.32 27.02 12.85
CA ASN A 32 -0.99 26.53 11.64
C ASN A 32 -0.53 25.13 11.20
N ASN A 33 0.27 24.42 12.00
CA ASN A 33 0.57 23.02 11.78
C ASN A 33 -0.48 22.13 12.46
N VAL A 34 -0.71 20.94 11.92
CA VAL A 34 -1.65 19.98 12.50
C VAL A 34 -1.23 18.53 12.26
N ALA A 35 -1.50 17.66 13.22
CA ALA A 35 -1.40 16.21 13.09
C ALA A 35 -2.82 15.60 13.02
N LEU A 36 -3.08 14.76 12.04
CA LEU A 36 -4.37 14.12 11.79
C LEU A 36 -4.19 12.61 11.59
N SER A 37 -5.20 11.83 11.93
CA SER A 37 -5.25 10.44 11.52
C SER A 37 -5.72 10.32 10.07
N PHE A 38 -5.26 9.25 9.40
CA PHE A 38 -5.72 8.93 8.05
C PHE A 38 -7.26 8.79 8.02
N ASP A 39 -7.83 8.04 8.95
CA ASP A 39 -9.26 7.77 9.02
C ASP A 39 -10.10 9.04 9.17
N GLU A 40 -9.63 10.00 9.97
CA GLU A 40 -10.32 11.28 10.13
C GLU A 40 -10.43 12.02 8.78
N VAL A 41 -9.35 12.06 8.00
CA VAL A 41 -9.33 12.78 6.72
C VAL A 41 -10.00 11.97 5.60
N ALA A 42 -9.79 10.65 5.57
CA ALA A 42 -10.35 9.78 4.55
C ALA A 42 -11.89 9.74 4.60
N ASN A 43 -12.47 9.75 5.80
CA ASN A 43 -13.93 9.71 6.01
C ASN A 43 -14.59 11.10 5.99
N ALA A 44 -13.81 12.19 6.03
CA ALA A 44 -14.36 13.54 6.04
C ALA A 44 -14.98 13.95 4.70
N ASN A 45 -16.08 14.68 4.72
CA ASN A 45 -16.61 15.32 3.53
C ASN A 45 -15.81 16.59 3.16
N GLN A 46 -16.09 17.19 2.01
CA GLN A 46 -15.36 18.36 1.50
C GLN A 46 -15.34 19.54 2.48
N ALA A 47 -16.46 19.84 3.15
CA ALA A 47 -16.53 20.94 4.11
C ALA A 47 -15.62 20.68 5.32
N ARG A 48 -15.63 19.47 5.85
CA ARG A 48 -14.77 19.06 6.97
C ARG A 48 -13.30 19.06 6.59
N ILE A 49 -12.94 18.61 5.38
CA ILE A 49 -11.55 18.66 4.90
C ILE A 49 -11.04 20.10 4.81
N ARG A 50 -11.87 21.03 4.31
CA ARG A 50 -11.51 22.44 4.28
C ARG A 50 -11.26 22.98 5.68
N GLU A 51 -12.12 22.68 6.62
CA GLU A 51 -11.95 23.08 8.03
C GLU A 51 -10.63 22.55 8.63
N LEU A 52 -10.30 21.28 8.38
CA LEU A 52 -9.12 20.62 8.95
C LEU A 52 -7.81 21.12 8.31
N ILE A 53 -7.79 21.41 7.02
CA ILE A 53 -6.57 21.53 6.22
C ILE A 53 -6.38 22.93 5.61
N GLN A 54 -7.46 23.63 5.26
CA GLN A 54 -7.33 24.92 4.58
C GLN A 54 -6.63 25.94 5.46
N GLY A 55 -5.62 26.62 4.93
CA GLY A 55 -4.82 27.60 5.67
C GLY A 55 -3.78 27.00 6.61
N LYS A 56 -3.60 25.67 6.62
CA LYS A 56 -2.51 25.04 7.36
C LYS A 56 -1.20 25.13 6.58
N ASN A 57 -0.11 25.28 7.30
CA ASN A 57 1.24 25.31 6.71
C ASN A 57 1.77 23.91 6.48
N ILE A 58 1.64 23.04 7.50
CA ILE A 58 2.03 21.64 7.45
C ILE A 58 0.91 20.79 8.04
N VAL A 59 0.53 19.75 7.32
CA VAL A 59 -0.42 18.74 7.77
C VAL A 59 0.28 17.39 7.77
N TYR A 60 0.48 16.81 8.96
CA TYR A 60 0.94 15.44 9.11
C TYR A 60 -0.26 14.50 9.17
N ILE A 61 -0.32 13.52 8.27
CA ILE A 61 -1.37 12.52 8.26
C ILE A 61 -0.73 11.16 8.54
N TYR A 62 -1.11 10.55 9.65
CA TYR A 62 -0.59 9.26 10.09
C TYR A 62 -1.47 8.12 9.60
N HIS A 63 -0.88 7.21 8.84
CA HIS A 63 -1.49 5.98 8.34
C HIS A 63 -0.84 4.78 9.02
N ASN A 64 -1.65 3.87 9.60
CA ASN A 64 -1.14 2.77 10.44
C ASN A 64 -1.64 1.39 10.00
N GLN A 65 -2.09 1.23 8.77
CA GLN A 65 -2.73 -0.02 8.34
C GLN A 65 -1.75 -1.19 8.23
N VAL A 66 -0.51 -0.92 7.80
CA VAL A 66 0.51 -1.96 7.59
C VAL A 66 0.90 -2.56 8.93
N ASP A 67 1.33 -1.73 9.90
CA ASP A 67 1.72 -2.21 11.23
C ASP A 67 0.54 -2.83 12.00
N ALA A 68 -0.65 -2.25 11.87
CA ALA A 68 -1.85 -2.78 12.55
C ALA A 68 -2.21 -4.21 12.12
N ARG A 69 -1.82 -4.63 10.91
CA ARG A 69 -1.94 -6.02 10.44
C ARG A 69 -0.69 -6.85 10.71
N GLY A 70 0.49 -6.28 10.46
CA GLY A 70 1.76 -6.98 10.58
C GLY A 70 2.09 -7.39 12.01
N ASP A 71 1.82 -6.54 12.99
CA ASP A 71 2.13 -6.79 14.41
C ASP A 71 1.25 -7.86 15.09
N LYS A 72 0.15 -8.25 14.44
CA LYS A 72 -0.76 -9.26 14.99
C LYS A 72 -0.45 -10.64 14.44
N PRO A 73 -0.21 -11.65 15.29
CA PRO A 73 0.06 -13.03 14.85
C PRO A 73 -1.01 -13.62 13.92
N ALA A 74 -2.26 -13.18 14.08
CA ALA A 74 -3.39 -13.67 13.27
C ALA A 74 -3.44 -13.12 11.86
N SER A 75 -2.82 -11.97 11.59
CA SER A 75 -2.89 -11.26 10.31
C SER A 75 -1.52 -10.88 9.74
N GLU A 76 -0.40 -11.26 10.35
CA GLU A 76 0.94 -10.94 9.85
C GLU A 76 1.22 -11.48 8.43
N ASN A 77 0.55 -12.56 8.02
CA ASN A 77 0.62 -13.12 6.67
C ASN A 77 -0.09 -12.27 5.59
N GLU A 78 -0.92 -11.31 6.00
CA GLU A 78 -1.65 -10.40 5.11
C GLU A 78 -0.92 -9.06 4.90
N VAL A 79 0.28 -8.91 5.46
CA VAL A 79 1.01 -7.62 5.44
C VAL A 79 1.23 -7.08 4.02
N PHE A 80 1.49 -7.94 3.03
CA PHE A 80 1.67 -7.48 1.64
C PHE A 80 0.36 -6.99 1.01
N ASN A 81 -0.77 -7.60 1.38
CA ASN A 81 -2.09 -7.09 0.99
C ASN A 81 -2.35 -5.73 1.66
N ALA A 82 -1.97 -5.61 2.96
CA ALA A 82 -2.05 -4.34 3.67
C ALA A 82 -1.20 -3.24 3.02
N CYS A 83 -0.01 -3.57 2.52
CA CYS A 83 0.83 -2.62 1.77
C CYS A 83 0.16 -2.17 0.47
N ALA A 84 -0.40 -3.10 -0.31
CA ALA A 84 -1.10 -2.77 -1.54
C ALA A 84 -2.33 -1.88 -1.27
N GLU A 85 -3.14 -2.22 -0.27
CA GLU A 85 -4.28 -1.41 0.16
C GLU A 85 -3.86 -0.02 0.64
N ALA A 86 -2.78 0.07 1.44
CA ALA A 86 -2.24 1.35 1.93
C ALA A 86 -1.81 2.27 0.78
N ILE A 87 -1.20 1.73 -0.27
CA ILE A 87 -0.82 2.50 -1.47
C ILE A 87 -2.06 3.07 -2.15
N GLU A 88 -3.10 2.24 -2.34
CA GLU A 88 -4.36 2.68 -2.93
C GLU A 88 -5.08 3.73 -2.08
N GLU A 89 -5.09 3.57 -0.77
CA GLU A 89 -5.69 4.53 0.16
C GLU A 89 -4.97 5.87 0.15
N ILE A 90 -3.63 5.86 0.17
CA ILE A 90 -2.81 7.07 0.07
C ILE A 90 -3.05 7.77 -1.27
N HIS A 91 -3.09 7.02 -2.38
CA HIS A 91 -3.40 7.57 -3.69
C HIS A 91 -4.76 8.26 -3.73
N LYS A 92 -5.81 7.60 -3.21
CA LYS A 92 -7.16 8.18 -3.10
C LYS A 92 -7.18 9.44 -2.24
N LEU A 93 -6.44 9.44 -1.12
CA LEU A 93 -6.33 10.59 -0.23
C LEU A 93 -5.65 11.78 -0.91
N VAL A 94 -4.52 11.56 -1.59
CA VAL A 94 -3.80 12.60 -2.33
C VAL A 94 -4.73 13.24 -3.38
N ARG A 95 -5.44 12.44 -4.16
CA ARG A 95 -6.44 12.93 -5.12
C ARG A 95 -7.52 13.78 -4.45
N LYS A 96 -8.08 13.28 -3.36
CA LYS A 96 -9.12 13.95 -2.58
C LYS A 96 -8.66 15.32 -2.08
N LEU A 97 -7.47 15.41 -1.51
CA LEU A 97 -6.89 16.66 -1.01
C LEU A 97 -6.53 17.64 -2.13
N THR A 98 -6.04 17.14 -3.26
CA THR A 98 -5.79 17.97 -4.43
C THR A 98 -7.07 18.62 -4.95
N ILE A 99 -8.18 17.86 -5.03
CA ILE A 99 -9.46 18.35 -5.54
C ILE A 99 -10.16 19.28 -4.54
N TYR A 100 -10.17 18.93 -3.25
CA TYR A 100 -11.01 19.63 -2.26
C TYR A 100 -10.37 20.89 -1.69
N VAL A 101 -9.03 20.90 -1.55
CA VAL A 101 -8.29 22.00 -0.93
C VAL A 101 -7.10 22.50 -1.77
N SER A 102 -6.95 21.99 -3.00
CA SER A 102 -5.91 22.41 -3.93
C SER A 102 -4.49 22.30 -3.32
N THR A 103 -4.23 21.23 -2.56
CA THR A 103 -2.92 21.01 -1.94
C THR A 103 -1.84 20.90 -3.02
N PRO A 104 -0.82 21.77 -3.01
CA PRO A 104 0.15 21.84 -4.12
C PRO A 104 1.27 20.81 -4.01
N LYS A 105 1.54 20.31 -2.82
CA LYS A 105 2.72 19.50 -2.54
C LYS A 105 2.47 18.47 -1.46
N PHE A 106 2.93 17.25 -1.71
CA PHE A 106 2.87 16.15 -0.75
C PHE A 106 4.25 15.53 -0.59
N PHE A 107 4.54 15.08 0.62
CA PHE A 107 5.62 14.17 0.93
C PHE A 107 5.01 12.88 1.48
N ILE A 108 5.32 11.75 0.85
CA ILE A 108 4.87 10.44 1.29
C ILE A 108 6.11 9.67 1.74
N THR A 109 6.11 9.23 2.98
CA THR A 109 7.23 8.51 3.58
C THR A 109 6.71 7.51 4.61
N ALA A 110 7.60 6.69 5.15
CA ALA A 110 7.34 5.81 6.29
C ALA A 110 8.29 6.17 7.44
N ASP A 111 7.95 5.79 8.65
CA ASP A 111 8.79 5.93 9.84
C ASP A 111 9.87 4.85 9.91
N HIS A 112 9.57 3.64 9.43
CA HIS A 112 10.50 2.53 9.27
C HIS A 112 10.02 1.60 8.15
N GLY A 113 10.88 0.65 7.76
CA GLY A 113 10.52 -0.50 6.98
C GLY A 113 10.39 -1.74 7.89
N PHE A 114 10.30 -2.91 7.29
CA PHE A 114 10.13 -4.16 8.05
C PHE A 114 10.86 -5.33 7.37
N LEU A 115 11.05 -6.39 8.15
CA LEU A 115 11.42 -7.71 7.65
C LEU A 115 10.21 -8.63 7.70
N TYR A 116 10.04 -9.43 6.64
CA TYR A 116 9.03 -10.46 6.60
C TYR A 116 9.62 -11.79 6.11
N LYS A 117 9.46 -12.83 6.93
CA LYS A 117 9.88 -14.18 6.62
C LYS A 117 8.66 -15.06 6.38
N ARG A 118 8.51 -15.60 5.16
CA ARG A 118 7.35 -16.45 4.80
C ARG A 118 7.35 -17.76 5.55
N ASP A 119 8.54 -18.36 5.68
CA ASP A 119 8.70 -19.65 6.33
C ASP A 119 8.69 -19.49 7.85
N ARG A 120 8.27 -20.55 8.52
CA ARG A 120 8.33 -20.60 9.98
C ARG A 120 9.78 -20.45 10.43
N LEU A 121 10.00 -19.49 11.33
CA LEU A 121 11.30 -19.23 11.94
C LEU A 121 11.85 -20.47 12.67
N GLN A 122 13.08 -20.81 12.34
CA GLN A 122 13.83 -21.90 12.94
C GLN A 122 14.63 -21.40 14.16
N GLU A 123 15.16 -22.31 14.95
CA GLU A 123 15.96 -21.93 16.13
C GLU A 123 17.26 -21.20 15.78
N PHE A 124 17.83 -21.46 14.62
CA PHE A 124 19.03 -20.75 14.13
C PHE A 124 18.75 -19.31 13.64
N ASP A 125 17.48 -18.95 13.41
CA ASP A 125 17.06 -17.58 13.11
C ASP A 125 16.91 -16.72 14.38
N LYS A 126 17.20 -17.30 15.55
CA LYS A 126 16.90 -16.68 16.84
C LYS A 126 18.16 -16.54 17.69
N VAL A 127 18.44 -15.34 18.13
CA VAL A 127 19.59 -14.99 18.97
C VAL A 127 19.16 -14.98 20.44
N SER A 128 19.92 -15.66 21.28
CA SER A 128 19.79 -15.57 22.75
C SER A 128 20.35 -14.24 23.23
N TYR A 129 19.87 -13.73 24.34
CA TYR A 129 20.31 -12.45 24.93
C TYR A 129 20.24 -12.47 26.46
N PRO A 130 21.03 -11.65 27.18
CA PRO A 130 21.04 -11.58 28.64
C PRO A 130 19.82 -10.81 29.15
N LYS A 131 18.75 -11.53 29.51
CA LYS A 131 17.46 -10.95 29.91
C LYS A 131 17.55 -10.04 31.12
N ASP A 132 18.46 -10.33 32.03
CA ASP A 132 18.72 -9.60 33.27
C ASP A 132 19.35 -8.24 33.08
N LYS A 133 19.93 -7.98 31.89
CA LYS A 133 20.57 -6.70 31.52
C LYS A 133 19.67 -5.78 30.71
N CYS A 134 18.48 -6.24 30.31
CA CYS A 134 17.62 -5.48 29.40
C CYS A 134 16.63 -4.60 30.17
N LEU A 135 16.66 -3.31 29.89
CA LEU A 135 15.64 -2.36 30.32
C LEU A 135 14.37 -2.49 29.47
N TYR A 136 14.54 -2.81 28.19
CA TYR A 136 13.45 -3.07 27.26
C TYR A 136 13.85 -4.17 26.27
N THR A 137 12.86 -4.95 25.85
CA THR A 137 13.08 -6.08 24.94
C THR A 137 12.02 -6.08 23.84
N ASN A 138 12.49 -6.08 22.60
CA ASN A 138 11.72 -6.29 21.39
C ASN A 138 12.34 -7.42 20.57
N LYS A 139 11.66 -7.93 19.58
CA LYS A 139 12.19 -8.99 18.69
C LYS A 139 13.42 -8.55 17.89
N ARG A 140 13.51 -7.25 17.57
CA ARG A 140 14.56 -6.69 16.73
C ARG A 140 15.52 -5.75 17.46
N PHE A 141 15.22 -5.36 18.70
CA PHE A 141 16.14 -4.55 19.49
C PHE A 141 15.96 -4.75 21.00
N LEU A 142 17.01 -4.49 21.73
CA LEU A 142 17.03 -4.40 23.19
C LEU A 142 17.51 -3.00 23.57
N ILE A 143 17.10 -2.53 24.73
CA ILE A 143 17.70 -1.34 25.35
C ILE A 143 18.38 -1.78 26.63
N THR A 144 19.65 -1.44 26.76
CA THR A 144 20.52 -1.86 27.85
C THR A 144 21.34 -0.68 28.38
N GLU A 145 21.82 -0.79 29.63
CA GLU A 145 22.75 0.20 30.21
C GLU A 145 24.17 0.00 29.68
N ASP A 146 24.58 -1.24 29.46
CA ASP A 146 25.88 -1.63 28.93
C ASP A 146 25.72 -2.40 27.62
N ALA A 147 26.67 -2.22 26.71
CA ALA A 147 26.68 -2.94 25.44
C ALA A 147 26.69 -4.46 25.63
N VAL A 148 25.81 -5.17 24.92
CA VAL A 148 25.84 -6.64 24.87
C VAL A 148 26.91 -7.10 23.89
N ASN A 149 28.00 -7.63 24.42
CA ASN A 149 29.14 -8.14 23.64
C ASN A 149 29.01 -9.66 23.44
N GLU A 150 27.96 -10.10 22.73
CA GLU A 150 27.71 -11.50 22.42
C GLU A 150 27.70 -11.74 20.91
N GLN A 151 28.03 -12.95 20.49
CA GLN A 151 28.02 -13.32 19.07
C GLN A 151 26.61 -13.16 18.48
N GLY A 152 26.52 -12.50 17.32
CA GLY A 152 25.25 -12.28 16.62
C GLY A 152 24.50 -11.04 17.11
N ILE A 153 25.05 -10.27 18.05
CA ILE A 153 24.47 -9.02 18.56
C ILE A 153 25.40 -7.84 18.21
N MET A 154 24.80 -6.74 17.84
CA MET A 154 25.49 -5.51 17.51
C MET A 154 24.97 -4.37 18.42
N ALA A 155 25.84 -3.83 19.27
CA ALA A 155 25.55 -2.74 20.16
C ALA A 155 25.81 -1.39 19.51
N ARG A 156 24.91 -0.41 19.72
CA ARG A 156 25.05 0.96 19.23
C ARG A 156 24.62 1.96 20.31
N THR A 157 25.27 3.10 20.33
CA THR A 157 24.81 4.26 21.12
C THR A 157 24.27 5.33 20.19
N MET A 158 23.30 6.10 20.66
CA MET A 158 22.77 7.26 19.94
C MET A 158 22.69 8.45 20.90
N ALA A 159 22.97 9.64 20.40
CA ALA A 159 23.04 10.86 21.20
C ALA A 159 21.78 11.14 22.04
N TYR A 160 20.61 10.73 21.53
CA TYR A 160 19.34 10.94 22.21
C TYR A 160 18.99 9.87 23.27
N LEU A 161 19.78 8.79 23.37
CA LEU A 161 19.53 7.69 24.31
C LEU A 161 20.21 7.89 25.69
N ASN A 162 20.83 9.03 25.93
CA ASN A 162 21.40 9.40 27.25
C ASN A 162 22.25 8.27 27.87
N LYS A 163 23.26 7.80 27.15
CA LYS A 163 24.20 6.72 27.51
C LYS A 163 23.66 5.29 27.45
N LEU A 164 22.41 5.08 27.06
CA LEU A 164 21.88 3.74 26.83
C LEU A 164 22.39 3.17 25.50
N TYR A 165 22.37 1.85 25.41
CA TYR A 165 22.67 1.13 24.17
C TYR A 165 21.40 0.60 23.55
N VAL A 166 21.40 0.55 22.23
CA VAL A 166 20.46 -0.28 21.44
C VAL A 166 21.26 -1.46 20.90
N ASP A 167 20.91 -2.63 21.32
CA ASP A 167 21.50 -3.88 20.86
C ASP A 167 20.55 -4.52 19.85
N THR A 168 21.05 -4.86 18.66
CA THR A 168 20.25 -5.46 17.59
C THR A 168 20.85 -6.78 17.14
N PRO A 169 20.07 -7.76 16.71
CA PRO A 169 20.61 -8.94 16.07
C PRO A 169 21.24 -8.58 14.72
N VAL A 170 22.27 -9.31 14.33
CA VAL A 170 22.92 -9.15 13.04
C VAL A 170 22.01 -9.69 11.93
N GLY A 171 21.88 -8.93 10.83
CA GLY A 171 21.09 -9.35 9.66
C GLY A 171 19.58 -9.42 9.92
N ALA A 172 18.97 -10.53 9.52
CA ALA A 172 17.52 -10.74 9.59
C ALA A 172 17.07 -11.59 10.79
N ASP A 173 17.97 -11.95 11.70
CA ASP A 173 17.66 -12.73 12.89
C ASP A 173 16.81 -11.95 13.88
N ILE A 174 16.16 -12.65 14.79
CA ILE A 174 15.37 -12.05 15.88
C ILE A 174 15.87 -12.50 17.25
N PHE A 175 15.61 -11.72 18.27
CA PHE A 175 15.83 -12.17 19.64
C PHE A 175 14.80 -13.22 20.06
N LYS A 176 15.20 -14.16 20.95
CA LYS A 176 14.34 -15.20 21.54
C LYS A 176 13.36 -14.62 22.55
N VAL A 177 12.45 -13.75 22.07
CA VAL A 177 11.39 -13.13 22.88
C VAL A 177 10.16 -14.02 22.85
N ALA A 178 9.51 -14.20 24.00
CA ALA A 178 8.26 -14.95 24.09
C ALA A 178 7.12 -14.22 23.35
N GLY A 179 6.22 -15.00 22.75
CA GLY A 179 5.03 -14.49 22.04
C GLY A 179 4.92 -14.99 20.62
N GLY A 180 3.73 -14.82 20.02
CA GLY A 180 3.45 -15.10 18.60
C GLY A 180 3.79 -13.90 17.69
N GLY A 181 3.60 -14.06 16.37
CA GLY A 181 3.85 -12.98 15.39
C GLY A 181 5.34 -12.68 15.25
N GLN A 182 6.07 -13.60 14.64
CA GLN A 182 7.52 -13.50 14.51
C GLN A 182 7.98 -13.31 13.07
N ASN A 183 7.05 -13.47 12.12
CA ASN A 183 7.33 -13.38 10.70
C ASN A 183 7.41 -11.93 10.21
N TYR A 184 6.58 -11.06 10.76
CA TYR A 184 6.66 -9.61 10.58
C TYR A 184 7.39 -8.99 11.78
N VAL A 185 8.48 -8.30 11.52
CA VAL A 185 9.27 -7.63 12.57
C VAL A 185 9.93 -6.36 12.04
N HIS A 186 10.14 -5.38 12.91
CA HIS A 186 10.79 -4.11 12.62
C HIS A 186 11.53 -3.55 13.84
N GLY A 187 12.31 -2.49 13.65
CA GLY A 187 13.07 -1.81 14.69
C GLY A 187 14.54 -2.22 14.80
N GLY A 188 15.02 -3.11 13.92
CA GLY A 188 16.42 -3.46 13.83
C GLY A 188 17.20 -2.54 12.88
N THR A 189 18.42 -2.97 12.54
CA THR A 189 19.38 -2.18 11.74
C THR A 189 19.62 -2.75 10.33
N SER A 190 18.74 -3.61 9.83
CA SER A 190 18.81 -4.05 8.44
C SER A 190 18.46 -2.92 7.48
N LEU A 191 18.94 -3.00 6.24
CA LEU A 191 18.62 -2.01 5.20
C LEU A 191 17.10 -1.93 4.95
N GLN A 192 16.40 -3.06 5.03
CA GLN A 192 14.95 -3.14 4.84
C GLN A 192 14.16 -2.41 5.95
N GLU A 193 14.72 -2.31 7.15
CA GLU A 193 14.10 -1.61 8.28
C GLU A 193 14.46 -0.12 8.33
N MET A 194 15.69 0.23 7.92
CA MET A 194 16.27 1.56 8.09
C MET A 194 16.06 2.48 6.88
N ILE A 195 15.95 1.91 5.68
CA ILE A 195 15.81 2.70 4.46
C ILE A 195 14.33 2.80 4.10
N VAL A 196 13.80 4.01 4.14
CA VAL A 196 12.44 4.35 3.75
C VAL A 196 12.43 5.28 2.54
N PRO A 197 11.43 5.18 1.66
CA PRO A 197 11.30 6.12 0.56
C PRO A 197 10.83 7.49 1.06
N VAL A 198 11.21 8.53 0.36
CA VAL A 198 10.59 9.86 0.45
C VAL A 198 10.13 10.24 -0.94
N ILE A 199 8.84 10.22 -1.16
CA ILE A 199 8.23 10.55 -2.45
C ILE A 199 7.73 11.99 -2.36
N GLU A 200 8.28 12.87 -3.19
CA GLU A 200 7.78 14.22 -3.36
C GLU A 200 6.82 14.24 -4.54
N LEU A 201 5.58 14.70 -4.30
CA LEU A 201 4.57 14.87 -5.31
C LEU A 201 4.16 16.34 -5.38
N ILE A 202 4.28 16.94 -6.57
CA ILE A 202 3.82 18.29 -6.85
C ILE A 202 2.59 18.20 -7.74
N THR A 203 1.47 18.76 -7.28
CA THR A 203 0.23 18.78 -8.01
C THR A 203 0.07 20.08 -8.79
N ASN A 204 -0.41 20.01 -10.01
CA ASN A 204 -0.68 21.20 -10.80
C ASN A 204 -2.09 21.74 -10.48
N THR A 205 -2.15 22.76 -9.62
CA THR A 205 -3.43 23.36 -9.20
C THR A 205 -3.99 24.41 -10.18
N ARG A 206 -3.28 24.70 -11.27
CA ARG A 206 -3.68 25.73 -12.26
C ARG A 206 -4.60 25.24 -13.36
N GLY A 207 -4.83 23.93 -13.46
CA GLY A 207 -5.83 23.33 -14.33
C GLY A 207 -6.88 22.64 -13.49
N VAL A 208 -8.16 22.69 -13.90
CA VAL A 208 -9.14 21.76 -13.34
C VAL A 208 -8.59 20.37 -13.69
N ALA A 209 -7.98 19.71 -12.72
CA ALA A 209 -7.55 18.33 -12.89
C ALA A 209 -8.83 17.51 -12.99
N TYR A 210 -9.23 17.24 -14.20
CA TYR A 210 -10.27 16.26 -14.46
C TYR A 210 -9.65 14.89 -14.19
N ASP A 211 -10.34 14.12 -13.40
CA ASP A 211 -10.06 12.72 -13.26
C ASP A 211 -10.98 11.91 -14.17
N TYR A 212 -10.62 10.69 -14.42
CA TYR A 212 -11.44 9.81 -15.25
C TYR A 212 -11.99 8.69 -14.37
N VAL A 213 -13.22 8.30 -14.63
CA VAL A 213 -13.82 7.13 -13.98
C VAL A 213 -12.96 5.89 -14.27
N ASP A 214 -12.91 5.01 -13.29
CA ASP A 214 -12.21 3.73 -13.44
C ASP A 214 -13.20 2.60 -13.75
N VAL A 215 -12.71 1.54 -14.41
CA VAL A 215 -13.49 0.34 -14.71
C VAL A 215 -12.72 -0.88 -14.20
N VAL A 216 -13.41 -1.73 -13.46
CA VAL A 216 -12.83 -2.96 -12.90
C VAL A 216 -13.63 -4.18 -13.32
N LEU A 217 -12.93 -5.28 -13.52
CA LEU A 217 -13.53 -6.59 -13.79
C LEU A 217 -14.17 -7.15 -12.50
N THR A 218 -15.46 -7.48 -12.55
CA THR A 218 -16.21 -8.04 -11.41
C THR A 218 -16.39 -9.55 -11.50
N SER A 219 -16.26 -10.13 -12.69
CA SER A 219 -16.30 -11.59 -12.87
C SER A 219 -15.20 -12.25 -12.04
N VAL A 220 -15.58 -13.23 -11.21
CA VAL A 220 -14.65 -13.96 -10.32
C VAL A 220 -13.81 -14.98 -11.09
N THR A 221 -14.42 -15.62 -12.10
CA THR A 221 -13.77 -16.66 -12.89
C THR A 221 -12.63 -16.08 -13.72
N ARG A 222 -11.45 -16.70 -13.61
CA ARG A 222 -10.23 -16.37 -14.36
C ARG A 222 -9.85 -17.45 -15.36
N LYS A 223 -10.84 -18.22 -15.82
CA LYS A 223 -10.67 -19.30 -16.81
C LYS A 223 -11.60 -19.09 -17.99
N VAL A 224 -11.05 -19.22 -19.19
CA VAL A 224 -11.78 -19.18 -20.45
C VAL A 224 -11.78 -20.58 -21.06
N THR A 225 -12.95 -21.10 -21.40
CA THR A 225 -13.13 -22.45 -21.94
C THR A 225 -13.74 -22.47 -23.35
N ASN A 226 -14.13 -21.32 -23.88
CA ASN A 226 -14.73 -21.19 -25.19
C ASN A 226 -14.15 -19.98 -25.94
N LEU A 227 -14.12 -20.02 -27.27
CA LEU A 227 -13.69 -18.90 -28.10
C LEU A 227 -14.56 -17.64 -27.92
N ILE A 228 -15.80 -17.82 -27.49
CA ILE A 228 -16.69 -16.72 -27.15
C ILE A 228 -16.98 -16.81 -25.65
N THR A 229 -16.70 -15.73 -24.94
CA THR A 229 -16.90 -15.63 -23.51
C THR A 229 -17.45 -14.25 -23.13
N TYR A 230 -18.00 -14.13 -21.92
CA TYR A 230 -18.57 -12.89 -21.41
C TYR A 230 -17.97 -12.55 -20.06
N PHE A 231 -17.74 -11.26 -19.84
CA PHE A 231 -17.26 -10.77 -18.55
C PHE A 231 -18.03 -9.52 -18.12
N ASP A 232 -18.18 -9.43 -16.79
CA ASP A 232 -18.84 -8.32 -16.16
C ASP A 232 -17.80 -7.32 -15.62
N PHE A 233 -18.07 -6.05 -15.86
CA PHE A 233 -17.26 -4.94 -15.36
C PHE A 233 -18.16 -3.93 -14.65
N ILE A 234 -17.58 -3.12 -13.81
CA ILE A 234 -18.24 -1.99 -13.17
C ILE A 234 -17.42 -0.71 -13.30
N GLN A 235 -18.08 0.36 -13.63
CA GLN A 235 -17.54 1.70 -13.48
C GLN A 235 -17.61 2.09 -12.01
N THR A 236 -16.44 2.32 -11.37
CA THR A 236 -16.32 2.45 -9.92
C THR A 236 -16.96 3.73 -9.38
N GLU A 237 -16.75 4.86 -10.08
CA GLU A 237 -17.32 6.16 -9.72
C GLU A 237 -18.29 6.64 -10.81
N ARG A 238 -19.26 7.46 -10.44
CA ARG A 238 -20.12 8.15 -11.39
C ARG A 238 -19.40 9.32 -12.06
N VAL A 239 -19.78 9.63 -13.29
CA VAL A 239 -19.31 10.86 -13.97
C VAL A 239 -19.88 12.10 -13.26
N THR A 240 -19.00 13.05 -12.99
CA THR A 240 -19.34 14.36 -12.37
C THR A 240 -18.62 15.48 -13.11
N ASP A 241 -18.73 16.71 -12.63
CA ASP A 241 -18.01 17.86 -13.20
C ASP A 241 -16.47 17.73 -13.07
N THR A 242 -16.00 16.98 -12.07
CA THR A 242 -14.56 16.72 -11.80
C THR A 242 -14.11 15.31 -12.15
N MET A 243 -15.04 14.40 -12.44
CA MET A 243 -14.80 13.01 -12.79
C MET A 243 -15.33 12.76 -14.20
N LYS A 244 -14.43 12.65 -15.20
CA LYS A 244 -14.81 12.52 -16.60
C LYS A 244 -15.06 11.07 -17.00
N ALA A 245 -15.91 10.94 -18.01
CA ALA A 245 -16.07 9.68 -18.72
C ALA A 245 -14.76 9.20 -19.32
N ARG A 246 -14.57 7.87 -19.40
CA ARG A 246 -13.41 7.24 -20.00
C ARG A 246 -13.84 6.28 -21.11
N SER A 247 -13.17 6.36 -22.26
CA SER A 247 -13.27 5.35 -23.30
C SER A 247 -12.15 4.34 -23.12
N ILE A 248 -12.50 3.07 -23.10
CA ILE A 248 -11.61 1.94 -22.82
C ILE A 248 -11.70 0.96 -23.97
N VAL A 249 -10.60 0.35 -24.32
CA VAL A 249 -10.57 -0.83 -25.19
C VAL A 249 -10.06 -2.02 -24.36
N ALA A 250 -10.79 -3.12 -24.42
CA ALA A 250 -10.42 -4.35 -23.71
C ALA A 250 -10.11 -5.46 -24.73
N TYR A 251 -9.06 -6.24 -24.45
CA TYR A 251 -8.64 -7.35 -25.31
C TYR A 251 -7.81 -8.36 -24.53
N PHE A 252 -7.71 -9.57 -25.06
CA PHE A 252 -6.81 -10.60 -24.51
C PHE A 252 -5.46 -10.59 -25.20
N THR A 253 -4.39 -10.85 -24.44
CA THR A 253 -3.02 -11.02 -24.94
C THR A 253 -2.37 -12.28 -24.39
N THR A 254 -1.31 -12.72 -25.07
CA THR A 254 -0.29 -13.63 -24.52
C THR A 254 0.60 -12.87 -23.52
N GLU A 255 1.48 -13.60 -22.85
CA GLU A 255 2.51 -13.02 -21.95
C GLU A 255 3.44 -12.05 -22.69
N ASP A 256 3.75 -12.32 -23.96
CA ASP A 256 4.57 -11.46 -24.83
C ASP A 256 3.81 -10.25 -25.40
N GLY A 257 2.54 -10.08 -25.06
CA GLY A 257 1.72 -8.95 -25.49
C GLY A 257 1.05 -9.10 -26.86
N GLU A 258 1.09 -10.26 -27.50
CA GLU A 258 0.37 -10.51 -28.75
C GLU A 258 -1.16 -10.51 -28.51
N LYS A 259 -1.92 -9.69 -29.25
CA LYS A 259 -3.39 -9.69 -29.16
C LYS A 259 -4.00 -10.97 -29.70
N ILE A 260 -4.70 -11.72 -28.85
CA ILE A 260 -5.35 -13.01 -29.12
C ILE A 260 -6.88 -12.94 -29.12
N SER A 261 -7.46 -11.76 -28.96
CA SER A 261 -8.89 -11.51 -29.14
C SER A 261 -9.12 -10.32 -30.07
N PHE A 262 -10.40 -10.10 -30.41
CA PHE A 262 -10.83 -8.82 -30.98
C PHE A 262 -10.96 -7.77 -29.89
N ASP A 263 -10.84 -6.51 -30.28
CA ASP A 263 -10.99 -5.37 -29.39
C ASP A 263 -12.47 -5.19 -28.99
N VAL A 264 -12.69 -4.94 -27.70
CA VAL A 264 -14.02 -4.69 -27.13
C VAL A 264 -14.03 -3.25 -26.58
N PRO A 265 -14.68 -2.29 -27.29
CA PRO A 265 -14.77 -0.93 -26.81
C PRO A 265 -15.80 -0.81 -25.69
N MET A 266 -15.46 -0.07 -24.64
CA MET A 266 -16.34 0.26 -23.53
C MET A 266 -16.30 1.76 -23.29
N ILE A 267 -17.46 2.37 -23.00
CA ILE A 267 -17.55 3.79 -22.66
C ILE A 267 -18.10 3.92 -21.24
N ALA A 268 -17.24 4.21 -20.31
CA ALA A 268 -17.59 4.45 -18.91
C ALA A 268 -18.05 5.90 -18.74
N ASN A 269 -19.33 6.16 -18.94
CA ASN A 269 -19.93 7.51 -18.91
C ASN A 269 -21.15 7.62 -18.02
N SER A 270 -21.44 6.60 -17.20
CA SER A 270 -22.61 6.57 -16.34
C SER A 270 -22.52 7.63 -15.24
N ARG A 271 -23.62 8.37 -15.04
CA ARG A 271 -23.81 9.34 -13.97
C ARG A 271 -24.68 8.79 -12.83
N GLU A 272 -25.13 7.56 -12.95
CA GLU A 272 -25.99 6.90 -11.99
C GLU A 272 -25.29 6.76 -10.62
N GLU A 273 -26.02 7.01 -9.57
CA GLU A 273 -25.49 6.92 -8.21
C GLU A 273 -25.36 5.45 -7.75
N ALA A 274 -26.32 4.64 -8.13
CA ALA A 274 -26.38 3.22 -7.80
C ALA A 274 -25.34 2.43 -8.60
N PRO A 275 -24.40 1.69 -7.93
CA PRO A 275 -23.33 0.95 -8.60
C PRO A 275 -23.82 -0.08 -9.60
N GLU A 276 -24.93 -0.75 -9.32
CA GLU A 276 -25.56 -1.76 -10.19
C GLU A 276 -26.00 -1.20 -11.55
N LYS A 277 -26.19 0.11 -11.65
CA LYS A 277 -26.51 0.79 -12.91
C LYS A 277 -25.30 1.25 -13.70
N ARG A 278 -24.11 0.95 -13.19
CA ARG A 278 -22.83 1.29 -13.83
C ARG A 278 -22.05 0.04 -14.28
N THR A 279 -22.77 -1.06 -14.50
CA THR A 279 -22.19 -2.33 -14.93
C THR A 279 -22.20 -2.49 -16.45
N PHE A 280 -21.23 -3.26 -16.96
CA PHE A 280 -21.10 -3.66 -18.34
C PHE A 280 -21.08 -5.18 -18.41
N HIS A 281 -21.73 -5.75 -19.43
CA HIS A 281 -21.69 -7.18 -19.73
C HIS A 281 -21.14 -7.33 -21.14
N GLU A 282 -19.84 -7.63 -21.27
CA GLU A 282 -19.13 -7.54 -22.53
C GLU A 282 -18.76 -8.91 -23.08
N LYS A 283 -18.95 -9.03 -24.41
CA LYS A 283 -18.62 -10.23 -25.17
C LYS A 283 -17.20 -10.15 -25.69
N PHE A 284 -16.39 -11.15 -25.39
CA PHE A 284 -15.07 -11.34 -25.95
C PHE A 284 -15.06 -12.51 -26.93
N THR A 285 -14.41 -12.30 -28.08
CA THR A 285 -14.20 -13.34 -29.08
C THR A 285 -12.69 -13.51 -29.26
N LEU A 286 -12.19 -14.68 -28.87
CA LEU A 286 -10.79 -15.03 -29.02
C LEU A 286 -10.53 -15.49 -30.47
N LYS A 287 -9.31 -15.27 -30.96
CA LYS A 287 -8.87 -15.75 -32.27
C LYS A 287 -8.78 -17.27 -32.26
N SER A 288 -9.11 -17.90 -33.39
CA SER A 288 -8.97 -19.36 -33.54
C SER A 288 -7.50 -19.72 -33.65
N ARG A 289 -6.93 -20.26 -32.58
CA ARG A 289 -5.56 -20.75 -32.48
C ARG A 289 -5.45 -21.75 -31.33
N GLU A 290 -4.38 -22.52 -31.31
CA GLU A 290 -4.06 -23.38 -30.17
C GLU A 290 -3.72 -22.52 -28.92
N TYR A 291 -4.32 -22.87 -27.80
CA TYR A 291 -4.04 -22.28 -26.48
C TYR A 291 -3.45 -23.37 -25.59
N LYS A 292 -2.22 -23.14 -25.14
CA LYS A 292 -1.54 -24.13 -24.28
C LYS A 292 -2.00 -24.01 -22.86
N TYR A 293 -2.41 -25.13 -22.29
CA TYR A 293 -2.72 -25.21 -20.87
C TYR A 293 -1.47 -24.93 -20.04
N GLY A 294 -1.55 -23.98 -19.12
CA GLY A 294 -0.44 -23.55 -18.27
C GLY A 294 0.28 -22.28 -18.73
N ASP A 295 0.08 -21.82 -19.98
CA ASP A 295 0.55 -20.51 -20.40
C ASP A 295 -0.30 -19.42 -19.73
N LYS A 296 0.33 -18.26 -19.51
CA LYS A 296 -0.33 -17.07 -18.96
C LYS A 296 -0.90 -16.22 -20.08
N TYR A 297 -2.15 -15.86 -19.89
CA TYR A 297 -2.87 -14.95 -20.77
C TYR A 297 -3.40 -13.77 -19.95
N TYR A 298 -3.57 -12.63 -20.57
CA TYR A 298 -4.01 -11.43 -19.85
C TYR A 298 -5.19 -10.78 -20.54
N LEU A 299 -6.21 -10.45 -19.76
CA LEU A 299 -7.23 -9.48 -20.16
C LEU A 299 -6.71 -8.09 -19.83
N VAL A 300 -6.49 -7.29 -20.85
CA VAL A 300 -5.96 -5.94 -20.78
C VAL A 300 -7.10 -4.94 -20.97
N LEU A 301 -7.15 -3.93 -20.12
CA LEU A 301 -7.97 -2.72 -20.29
C LEU A 301 -7.00 -1.57 -20.57
N ALA A 302 -7.10 -0.96 -21.75
CA ALA A 302 -6.27 0.16 -22.15
C ALA A 302 -7.12 1.40 -22.46
N ASP A 303 -6.51 2.57 -22.41
CA ASP A 303 -7.18 3.82 -22.84
C ASP A 303 -7.43 3.77 -24.36
N ALA A 304 -8.66 3.98 -24.80
CA ALA A 304 -9.01 3.89 -26.22
C ALA A 304 -8.34 4.99 -27.06
N ASN A 305 -7.89 6.08 -26.46
CA ASN A 305 -7.18 7.17 -27.14
C ASN A 305 -5.65 6.96 -27.19
N ASP A 306 -5.13 6.10 -26.30
CA ASP A 306 -3.73 5.71 -26.23
C ASP A 306 -3.60 4.27 -25.72
N GLU A 307 -3.64 3.31 -26.60
CA GLU A 307 -3.59 1.88 -26.24
C GLU A 307 -2.28 1.46 -25.56
N LYS A 308 -1.23 2.27 -25.60
CA LYS A 308 -0.01 2.03 -24.83
C LYS A 308 -0.20 2.33 -23.33
N ASN A 309 -1.20 3.13 -23.00
CA ASN A 309 -1.59 3.41 -21.63
C ASN A 309 -2.49 2.29 -21.10
N ILE A 310 -1.88 1.26 -20.56
CA ILE A 310 -2.57 0.13 -19.94
C ILE A 310 -3.13 0.59 -18.58
N LEU A 311 -4.44 0.55 -18.46
CA LEU A 311 -5.15 0.94 -17.24
C LEU A 311 -5.19 -0.20 -16.23
N LYS A 312 -5.46 -1.42 -16.71
CA LYS A 312 -5.53 -2.65 -15.88
C LYS A 312 -5.15 -3.87 -16.69
N GLN A 313 -4.68 -4.88 -15.95
CA GLN A 313 -4.34 -6.19 -16.51
C GLN A 313 -4.74 -7.28 -15.53
N TYR A 314 -5.41 -8.31 -16.02
CA TYR A 314 -5.87 -9.45 -15.22
C TYR A 314 -5.34 -10.75 -15.82
N GLU A 315 -4.71 -11.59 -15.03
CA GLU A 315 -4.22 -12.89 -15.46
C GLU A 315 -5.39 -13.88 -15.62
N PHE A 316 -5.37 -14.64 -16.72
CA PHE A 316 -6.33 -15.65 -17.06
C PHE A 316 -5.66 -16.94 -17.51
N MET A 317 -6.34 -18.05 -17.30
CA MET A 317 -6.03 -19.33 -17.92
C MET A 317 -7.00 -19.55 -19.11
N ILE A 318 -6.47 -19.97 -20.24
CA ILE A 318 -7.29 -20.35 -21.40
C ILE A 318 -7.16 -21.86 -21.59
N ASP A 319 -8.32 -22.56 -21.55
CA ASP A 319 -8.42 -24.03 -21.68
C ASP A 319 -9.55 -24.33 -22.67
N ILE A 320 -9.25 -24.12 -23.93
CA ILE A 320 -10.17 -24.37 -25.05
C ILE A 320 -9.74 -25.66 -25.72
N ALA A 321 -10.62 -26.69 -25.66
CA ALA A 321 -10.40 -27.93 -26.39
C ALA A 321 -10.50 -27.65 -27.90
N PHE A 322 -9.42 -27.85 -28.64
CA PHE A 322 -9.45 -27.92 -30.06
C PHE A 322 -10.04 -29.30 -30.45
N VAL A 323 -11.18 -29.30 -31.07
CA VAL A 323 -11.64 -30.48 -31.81
C VAL A 323 -10.90 -30.41 -33.14
N ASP A 324 -9.88 -31.27 -33.32
CA ASP A 324 -9.34 -31.53 -34.65
C ASP A 324 -10.52 -31.98 -35.52
N ASP A 325 -10.82 -31.17 -36.52
CA ASP A 325 -11.83 -31.52 -37.52
C ASP A 325 -11.22 -32.71 -38.30
N PHE A 326 -11.62 -33.91 -37.92
CA PHE A 326 -11.27 -35.11 -38.69
C PHE A 326 -11.88 -34.93 -40.08
N GLY A 327 -11.07 -34.41 -40.99
CA GLY A 327 -11.41 -34.38 -42.41
C GLY A 327 -11.77 -35.76 -42.91
N PHE A 328 -12.96 -35.87 -43.45
CA PHE A 328 -13.30 -36.91 -44.42
C PHE A 328 -12.95 -36.43 -45.81
#